data_61cc3e6028b07108edd37820b3c10eb3
#
_entry.id   61cc3e6028b07108edd37820b3c10eb3
#
_cell.length_a   1.000
_cell.length_b   1.000
_cell.length_c   1.000
_cell.angle_alpha   90.00
_cell.angle_beta   90.00
_cell.angle_gamma   90.00
#
_symmetry.space_group_name_H-M   'P 1'
#
loop_
_entity.id
_entity.type
_entity.pdbx_description
1 polymer ?
#
loop_
_entity_poly.entity_id
_entity_poly.type
_entity_poly.pdbx_seq_one_letter_code
_entity_poly.pdbx_strand_id
1 'polypeptide(L)'
;MSCPEKLPDEVRAKFNPSSQDDQILMGILASDYPKENVVVVSYDNPILIKAKTHGLCFLRMPDDFLLKEELSEEEKELERCKKEIAAYKNRMSKPVLLLNKEKVCLKIKRSPVLDVEKELAKHMLIIRAKHPYKELPSITKDTTPFSSVFEGCSIIDTDGVKIYNTYMDSYYDREEKYYRILLEKKMLDERMFELSFSLGNEGTDETGNINIFVKFPDGIKLYTDRSKKNVDVDKPMVPPAYSPFTDPRLQESMRLISPSPSGGHFVKIWNLDDDNNKRDFSYITSAVNHHVVHSLEEMDGIYIDKDTCGNFQIQYRIIDSKHIDSINGVINVVIEE
;
A
#
# COMPACT_ATOMS: atom_id res chain seq x y z
N MET A 1 -30.81 47.62 -51.26
CA MET A 1 -29.88 48.06 -52.33
C MET A 1 -30.53 47.78 -53.64
N SER A 2 -30.62 48.77 -54.54
CA SER A 2 -31.15 48.63 -55.92
C SER A 2 -30.05 48.02 -56.81
N CYS A 3 -30.48 47.17 -57.75
CA CYS A 3 -29.55 46.55 -58.71
C CYS A 3 -28.93 47.67 -59.60
N PRO A 4 -27.59 47.68 -59.78
CA PRO A 4 -26.98 48.77 -60.59
C PRO A 4 -27.38 48.69 -62.05
N GLU A 5 -27.78 49.76 -62.57
CA GLU A 5 -28.22 49.88 -63.98
C GLU A 5 -27.09 49.76 -65.01
N LYS A 6 -25.84 49.82 -64.60
CA LYS A 6 -24.68 49.90 -65.52
C LYS A 6 -24.11 48.50 -65.95
N LEU A 7 -24.75 47.39 -65.53
CA LEU A 7 -24.27 46.05 -65.89
C LEU A 7 -24.92 45.57 -67.22
N PRO A 8 -24.13 44.90 -68.08
CA PRO A 8 -24.72 44.28 -69.30
C PRO A 8 -25.75 43.22 -68.88
N ASP A 9 -26.85 43.13 -69.63
CA ASP A 9 -27.92 42.18 -69.28
C ASP A 9 -27.49 40.72 -69.20
N GLU A 10 -26.49 40.29 -69.98
CA GLU A 10 -25.91 38.96 -69.92
C GLU A 10 -25.18 38.65 -68.60
N VAL A 11 -24.61 39.67 -67.99
CA VAL A 11 -23.92 39.50 -66.68
C VAL A 11 -24.97 39.54 -65.61
N ARG A 12 -25.95 40.41 -65.70
CA ARG A 12 -27.06 40.58 -64.76
C ARG A 12 -27.89 39.29 -64.63
N ALA A 13 -28.12 38.59 -65.74
CA ALA A 13 -28.88 37.34 -65.77
C ALA A 13 -28.24 36.19 -65.00
N LYS A 14 -26.91 36.28 -64.66
CA LYS A 14 -26.17 35.28 -63.93
C LYS A 14 -26.23 35.46 -62.41
N PHE A 15 -26.83 36.51 -61.90
CA PHE A 15 -26.95 36.84 -60.50
C PHE A 15 -28.39 36.77 -60.03
N ASN A 16 -28.59 36.34 -58.79
CA ASN A 16 -29.91 36.40 -58.16
C ASN A 16 -30.04 37.74 -57.41
N PRO A 17 -30.92 38.63 -57.89
CA PRO A 17 -31.14 39.98 -57.29
C PRO A 17 -31.64 39.92 -55.84
N SER A 18 -32.15 38.76 -55.39
CA SER A 18 -32.63 38.57 -54.00
C SER A 18 -31.52 38.12 -53.09
N SER A 19 -30.37 37.72 -53.60
CA SER A 19 -29.22 37.31 -52.82
C SER A 19 -28.35 38.51 -52.44
N GLN A 20 -28.07 38.72 -51.18
CA GLN A 20 -27.23 39.80 -50.68
C GLN A 20 -25.80 39.71 -51.23
N ASP A 21 -25.24 38.53 -51.33
CA ASP A 21 -23.91 38.25 -51.89
C ASP A 21 -23.85 38.66 -53.39
N ASP A 22 -24.88 38.27 -54.13
CA ASP A 22 -24.97 38.60 -55.55
C ASP A 22 -25.12 40.08 -55.77
N GLN A 23 -25.87 40.79 -54.92
CA GLN A 23 -25.99 42.26 -54.95
C GLN A 23 -24.64 42.95 -54.70
N ILE A 24 -23.83 42.44 -53.77
CA ILE A 24 -22.49 42.95 -53.50
C ILE A 24 -21.58 42.76 -54.74
N LEU A 25 -21.54 41.55 -55.30
CA LEU A 25 -20.72 41.24 -56.48
C LEU A 25 -21.19 42.05 -57.69
N MET A 26 -22.50 42.24 -57.92
CA MET A 26 -23.04 43.12 -58.95
C MET A 26 -22.62 44.56 -58.75
N GLY A 27 -22.64 45.05 -57.50
CA GLY A 27 -22.20 46.42 -57.17
C GLY A 27 -20.72 46.63 -57.49
N ILE A 28 -19.90 45.66 -57.23
CA ILE A 28 -18.45 45.66 -57.53
C ILE A 28 -18.24 45.70 -59.07
N LEU A 29 -18.91 44.80 -59.77
CA LEU A 29 -18.79 44.71 -61.24
C LEU A 29 -19.35 45.94 -62.00
N ALA A 30 -20.26 46.62 -61.38
CA ALA A 30 -20.83 47.90 -61.94
C ALA A 30 -20.02 49.14 -61.57
N SER A 31 -19.07 49.00 -60.66
CA SER A 31 -18.21 50.13 -60.27
C SER A 31 -17.22 50.50 -61.35
N ASP A 32 -16.80 51.79 -61.38
CA ASP A 32 -15.83 52.33 -62.33
C ASP A 32 -14.39 51.95 -61.98
N TYR A 33 -14.17 51.08 -60.96
CA TYR A 33 -12.84 50.64 -60.56
C TYR A 33 -12.33 49.50 -61.46
N PRO A 34 -11.03 49.51 -61.86
CA PRO A 34 -10.49 48.44 -62.59
C PRO A 34 -10.55 47.12 -61.71
N LYS A 35 -10.99 46.02 -62.34
CA LYS A 35 -11.20 44.74 -61.63
C LYS A 35 -9.93 44.23 -60.92
N GLU A 36 -8.78 44.61 -61.46
CA GLU A 36 -7.45 44.25 -60.89
C GLU A 36 -7.16 44.96 -59.58
N ASN A 37 -7.83 46.08 -59.30
CA ASN A 37 -7.64 46.86 -58.08
C ASN A 37 -8.70 46.57 -57.01
N VAL A 38 -9.61 45.61 -57.25
CA VAL A 38 -10.67 45.22 -56.30
C VAL A 38 -10.40 43.83 -55.81
N VAL A 39 -10.34 43.68 -54.49
CA VAL A 39 -10.22 42.39 -53.82
C VAL A 39 -11.46 42.13 -53.00
N VAL A 40 -12.11 41.01 -53.25
CA VAL A 40 -13.25 40.54 -52.46
C VAL A 40 -12.70 39.74 -51.27
N VAL A 41 -12.90 40.29 -50.07
CA VAL A 41 -12.48 39.60 -48.84
C VAL A 41 -13.74 39.03 -48.16
N SER A 42 -13.77 37.73 -47.97
CA SER A 42 -14.87 37.06 -47.28
C SER A 42 -14.43 35.78 -46.61
N TYR A 43 -15.14 35.35 -45.59
CA TYR A 43 -15.02 34.03 -45.01
C TYR A 43 -15.89 33.01 -45.74
N ASP A 44 -16.96 33.46 -46.37
CA ASP A 44 -17.93 32.61 -47.04
C ASP A 44 -17.41 32.13 -48.42
N ASN A 45 -17.27 30.81 -48.55
CA ASN A 45 -16.78 30.19 -49.76
C ASN A 45 -17.65 30.42 -51.01
N PRO A 46 -19.00 30.40 -50.97
CA PRO A 46 -19.87 30.69 -52.08
C PRO A 46 -19.58 32.05 -52.77
N ILE A 47 -19.41 33.11 -52.00
CA ILE A 47 -19.11 34.44 -52.56
C ILE A 47 -17.71 34.50 -53.19
N LEU A 48 -16.72 33.83 -52.57
CA LEU A 48 -15.35 33.76 -53.09
C LEU A 48 -15.30 33.00 -54.43
N ILE A 49 -16.03 31.87 -54.52
CA ILE A 49 -16.16 31.11 -55.79
C ILE A 49 -16.80 31.92 -56.88
N LYS A 50 -17.86 32.63 -56.58
CA LYS A 50 -18.52 33.54 -57.54
C LYS A 50 -17.60 34.71 -57.95
N ALA A 51 -16.89 35.32 -57.02
CA ALA A 51 -15.90 36.35 -57.31
C ALA A 51 -14.83 35.84 -58.28
N LYS A 52 -14.32 34.65 -58.06
CA LYS A 52 -13.35 33.98 -58.96
C LYS A 52 -13.94 33.75 -60.33
N THR A 53 -15.20 33.29 -60.44
CA THR A 53 -15.86 33.02 -61.72
C THR A 53 -16.00 34.27 -62.57
N HIS A 54 -16.16 35.44 -61.93
CA HIS A 54 -16.28 36.75 -62.59
C HIS A 54 -14.95 37.50 -62.75
N GLY A 55 -13.81 36.82 -62.46
CA GLY A 55 -12.46 37.39 -62.65
C GLY A 55 -12.10 38.49 -61.66
N LEU A 56 -12.71 38.51 -60.49
CA LEU A 56 -12.32 39.40 -59.39
C LEU A 56 -11.24 38.77 -58.55
N CYS A 57 -10.29 39.57 -58.06
CA CYS A 57 -9.36 39.12 -57.04
C CYS A 57 -10.12 38.85 -55.76
N PHE A 58 -9.76 37.76 -55.09
CA PHE A 58 -10.41 37.35 -53.81
C PHE A 58 -9.41 36.90 -52.76
N LEU A 59 -9.73 37.12 -51.53
CA LEU A 59 -8.96 36.68 -50.37
C LEU A 59 -9.91 36.06 -49.34
N ARG A 60 -9.64 34.88 -48.92
CA ARG A 60 -10.33 34.29 -47.77
C ARG A 60 -9.84 34.96 -46.48
N MET A 61 -10.79 35.45 -45.69
CA MET A 61 -10.51 36.04 -44.41
C MET A 61 -9.88 34.94 -43.48
N PRO A 62 -8.72 35.20 -42.88
CA PRO A 62 -8.16 34.29 -41.86
C PRO A 62 -9.08 34.16 -40.66
N ASP A 63 -9.08 32.96 -40.03
CA ASP A 63 -9.97 32.67 -38.90
C ASP A 63 -9.72 33.59 -37.69
N ASP A 64 -8.51 34.13 -37.56
CA ASP A 64 -8.13 35.07 -36.49
C ASP A 64 -8.87 36.42 -36.53
N PHE A 65 -9.42 36.77 -37.69
CA PHE A 65 -10.19 38.00 -37.89
C PHE A 65 -11.71 37.82 -37.76
N LEU A 66 -12.14 36.58 -37.51
CA LEU A 66 -13.54 36.32 -37.23
C LEU A 66 -13.91 36.88 -35.86
N LEU A 67 -14.96 37.66 -35.80
CA LEU A 67 -15.54 38.01 -34.51
C LEU A 67 -16.00 36.74 -33.84
N LYS A 68 -15.54 36.54 -32.62
CA LYS A 68 -16.07 35.45 -31.79
C LYS A 68 -17.57 35.64 -31.68
N GLU A 69 -18.32 34.56 -31.95
CA GLU A 69 -19.77 34.59 -31.72
C GLU A 69 -20.02 35.01 -30.29
N GLU A 70 -20.71 36.09 -30.09
CA GLU A 70 -21.16 36.46 -28.75
C GLU A 70 -22.16 35.41 -28.29
N LEU A 71 -21.77 34.66 -27.23
CA LEU A 71 -22.67 33.72 -26.61
C LEU A 71 -24.00 34.39 -26.29
N SER A 72 -25.08 33.72 -26.56
CA SER A 72 -26.43 34.19 -26.17
C SER A 72 -26.47 34.39 -24.64
N GLU A 73 -27.38 35.21 -24.17
CA GLU A 73 -27.54 35.43 -22.72
C GLU A 73 -27.83 34.11 -21.98
N GLU A 74 -28.54 33.19 -22.61
CA GLU A 74 -28.81 31.86 -22.08
C GLU A 74 -27.56 31.00 -21.99
N GLU A 75 -26.66 31.09 -22.98
CA GLU A 75 -25.38 30.37 -22.96
C GLU A 75 -24.43 30.95 -21.92
N LYS A 76 -24.38 32.26 -21.74
CA LYS A 76 -23.61 32.92 -20.68
C LYS A 76 -24.10 32.50 -19.28
N GLU A 77 -25.41 32.42 -19.10
CA GLU A 77 -26.01 31.99 -17.85
C GLU A 77 -25.76 30.51 -17.59
N LEU A 78 -25.83 29.65 -18.61
CA LEU A 78 -25.48 28.23 -18.51
C LEU A 78 -24.02 28.04 -18.13
N GLU A 79 -23.09 28.79 -18.74
CA GLU A 79 -21.67 28.74 -18.36
C GLU A 79 -21.44 29.21 -16.92
N ARG A 80 -22.13 30.26 -16.50
CA ARG A 80 -22.09 30.76 -15.13
C ARG A 80 -22.57 29.68 -14.13
N CYS A 81 -23.73 29.10 -14.40
CA CYS A 81 -24.26 27.99 -13.57
C CYS A 81 -23.31 26.80 -13.52
N LYS A 82 -22.72 26.41 -14.66
CA LYS A 82 -21.72 25.34 -14.69
C LYS A 82 -20.49 25.65 -13.82
N LYS A 83 -19.99 26.89 -13.87
CA LYS A 83 -18.86 27.34 -13.04
C LYS A 83 -19.23 27.36 -11.56
N GLU A 84 -20.44 27.83 -11.22
CA GLU A 84 -20.92 27.81 -9.84
C GLU A 84 -21.07 26.38 -9.30
N ILE A 85 -21.69 25.48 -10.07
CA ILE A 85 -21.82 24.07 -9.72
C ILE A 85 -20.43 23.41 -9.53
N ALA A 86 -19.48 23.71 -10.42
CA ALA A 86 -18.11 23.21 -10.28
C ALA A 86 -17.42 23.76 -9.02
N ALA A 87 -17.64 25.06 -8.72
CA ALA A 87 -17.12 25.67 -7.49
C ALA A 87 -17.73 25.04 -6.23
N TYR A 88 -19.04 24.79 -6.22
CA TYR A 88 -19.70 24.08 -5.11
C TYR A 88 -19.19 22.64 -4.95
N LYS A 89 -19.10 21.90 -6.05
CA LYS A 89 -18.55 20.52 -6.02
C LYS A 89 -17.10 20.47 -5.51
N ASN A 90 -16.30 21.50 -5.80
CA ASN A 90 -14.94 21.60 -5.32
C ASN A 90 -14.82 22.03 -3.84
N ARG A 91 -15.86 22.67 -3.31
CA ARG A 91 -15.92 23.09 -1.90
C ARG A 91 -16.51 22.02 -0.97
N MET A 92 -17.01 20.92 -1.51
CA MET A 92 -17.55 19.83 -0.69
C MET A 92 -16.43 19.02 -0.03
N SER A 93 -16.70 18.48 1.14
CA SER A 93 -15.86 17.44 1.74
C SER A 93 -15.82 16.20 0.84
N LYS A 94 -14.66 15.55 0.78
CA LYS A 94 -14.46 14.29 0.02
C LYS A 94 -13.73 13.29 0.90
N PRO A 95 -14.45 12.66 1.84
CA PRO A 95 -13.83 11.67 2.69
C PRO A 95 -13.39 10.45 1.87
N VAL A 96 -12.18 9.97 2.14
CA VAL A 96 -11.55 8.85 1.46
C VAL A 96 -10.97 7.89 2.49
N LEU A 97 -11.35 6.63 2.39
CA LEU A 97 -10.74 5.58 3.21
C LEU A 97 -9.42 5.14 2.58
N LEU A 98 -8.39 5.07 3.40
CA LEU A 98 -7.07 4.61 3.03
C LEU A 98 -6.75 3.34 3.81
N LEU A 99 -6.12 2.38 3.16
CA LEU A 99 -5.60 1.15 3.76
C LEU A 99 -4.07 1.17 3.64
N ASN A 100 -3.35 1.20 4.75
CA ASN A 100 -1.90 1.32 4.77
C ASN A 100 -1.40 2.49 3.90
N LYS A 101 -2.13 3.62 3.91
CA LYS A 101 -1.94 4.84 3.09
C LYS A 101 -2.30 4.69 1.60
N GLU A 102 -2.74 3.52 1.15
CA GLU A 102 -3.16 3.28 -0.22
C GLU A 102 -4.67 3.46 -0.38
N LYS A 103 -5.09 4.07 -1.50
CA LYS A 103 -6.49 4.43 -1.76
C LYS A 103 -7.26 3.34 -2.53
N VAL A 104 -6.61 2.71 -3.49
CA VAL A 104 -7.28 1.83 -4.46
C VAL A 104 -6.73 0.41 -4.42
N CYS A 105 -5.42 0.27 -4.28
CA CYS A 105 -4.76 -1.01 -4.37
C CYS A 105 -3.57 -1.07 -3.41
N LEU A 106 -3.64 -1.99 -2.45
CA LEU A 106 -2.55 -2.32 -1.55
C LEU A 106 -1.83 -3.55 -2.09
N LYS A 107 -0.51 -3.44 -2.26
CA LYS A 107 0.37 -4.52 -2.68
C LYS A 107 1.16 -5.03 -1.49
N ILE A 108 1.07 -6.31 -1.24
CA ILE A 108 1.72 -6.98 -0.11
C ILE A 108 2.62 -8.08 -0.66
N LYS A 109 3.88 -8.08 -0.28
CA LYS A 109 4.81 -9.15 -0.65
C LYS A 109 4.69 -10.31 0.32
N ARG A 110 4.75 -11.54 -0.20
CA ARG A 110 4.85 -12.76 0.62
C ARG A 110 6.11 -12.75 1.46
N SER A 111 6.08 -13.53 2.52
CA SER A 111 7.24 -13.71 3.38
C SER A 111 8.36 -14.46 2.64
N PRO A 112 9.62 -14.10 2.87
CA PRO A 112 10.70 -14.93 2.38
C PRO A 112 10.62 -16.31 3.05
N VAL A 113 10.88 -17.36 2.26
CA VAL A 113 10.89 -18.72 2.79
C VAL A 113 12.07 -18.88 3.75
N LEU A 114 11.78 -18.99 5.03
CA LEU A 114 12.77 -19.27 6.06
C LEU A 114 12.98 -20.76 6.17
N ASP A 115 14.19 -21.22 5.89
CA ASP A 115 14.59 -22.62 6.13
C ASP A 115 14.93 -22.78 7.62
N VAL A 116 13.92 -23.21 8.40
CA VAL A 116 14.01 -23.37 9.85
C VAL A 116 15.12 -24.34 10.23
N GLU A 117 15.24 -25.45 9.53
CA GLU A 117 16.25 -26.47 9.86
C GLU A 117 17.67 -25.98 9.61
N LYS A 118 17.87 -25.22 8.56
CA LYS A 118 19.17 -24.60 8.25
C LYS A 118 19.58 -23.56 9.29
N GLU A 119 18.64 -22.69 9.69
CA GLU A 119 18.92 -21.67 10.71
C GLU A 119 19.13 -22.30 12.09
N LEU A 120 18.36 -23.35 12.42
CA LEU A 120 18.55 -24.12 13.63
C LEU A 120 19.91 -24.79 13.67
N ALA A 121 20.30 -25.45 12.57
CA ALA A 121 21.63 -26.10 12.48
C ALA A 121 22.78 -25.08 12.65
N LYS A 122 22.68 -23.90 12.05
CA LYS A 122 23.68 -22.84 12.25
C LYS A 122 23.76 -22.39 13.71
N HIS A 123 22.59 -22.17 14.34
CA HIS A 123 22.54 -21.78 15.75
C HIS A 123 23.18 -22.85 16.64
N MET A 124 22.80 -24.10 16.46
CA MET A 124 23.35 -25.22 17.26
C MET A 124 24.86 -25.41 17.06
N LEU A 125 25.36 -25.12 15.85
CA LEU A 125 26.79 -25.14 15.59
C LEU A 125 27.55 -24.10 16.42
N ILE A 126 26.98 -22.86 16.46
CA ILE A 126 27.55 -21.78 17.29
C ILE A 126 27.50 -22.13 18.79
N ILE A 127 26.39 -22.67 19.27
CA ILE A 127 26.21 -23.04 20.67
C ILE A 127 27.19 -24.13 21.06
N ARG A 128 27.33 -25.18 20.24
CA ARG A 128 28.30 -26.28 20.49
C ARG A 128 29.73 -25.79 20.43
N ALA A 129 30.08 -24.87 19.55
CA ALA A 129 31.42 -24.27 19.51
C ALA A 129 31.71 -23.41 20.76
N LYS A 130 30.67 -22.69 21.26
CA LYS A 130 30.82 -21.85 22.47
C LYS A 130 30.86 -22.63 23.75
N HIS A 131 30.17 -23.76 23.82
CA HIS A 131 30.05 -24.62 24.99
C HIS A 131 30.38 -26.07 24.60
N PRO A 132 31.64 -26.41 24.29
CA PRO A 132 32.00 -27.74 23.83
C PRO A 132 31.93 -28.79 24.95
N TYR A 133 31.78 -30.05 24.57
CA TYR A 133 31.97 -31.16 25.47
C TYR A 133 33.38 -31.15 26.06
N LYS A 134 33.52 -31.71 27.22
CA LYS A 134 34.84 -32.00 27.79
C LYS A 134 35.37 -33.30 27.23
N GLU A 135 36.64 -33.28 26.83
CA GLU A 135 37.34 -34.47 26.41
C GLU A 135 37.62 -35.34 27.62
N LEU A 136 37.48 -36.66 27.45
CA LEU A 136 37.92 -37.59 28.44
C LEU A 136 39.47 -37.57 28.50
N PRO A 137 40.05 -37.44 29.69
CA PRO A 137 41.50 -37.46 29.81
C PRO A 137 42.09 -38.77 29.24
N SER A 138 42.94 -38.63 28.23
CA SER A 138 43.63 -39.76 27.66
C SER A 138 44.67 -40.28 28.68
N ILE A 139 44.53 -41.52 29.09
CA ILE A 139 45.56 -42.20 29.94
C ILE A 139 46.71 -42.51 29.02
N THR A 140 47.65 -41.60 28.87
CA THR A 140 48.95 -41.91 28.30
C THR A 140 49.74 -42.72 29.37
N LYS A 141 49.92 -43.97 29.10
CA LYS A 141 50.85 -44.78 29.88
C LYS A 141 52.27 -44.35 29.53
N ASP A 142 52.66 -43.20 30.02
CA ASP A 142 54.07 -42.83 30.01
C ASP A 142 54.74 -43.60 31.14
N THR A 143 55.33 -44.69 30.74
CA THR A 143 56.19 -45.51 31.57
C THR A 143 57.51 -44.82 31.85
N THR A 144 57.49 -43.75 32.61
CA THR A 144 58.71 -43.21 33.19
C THR A 144 58.83 -43.71 34.60
N PRO A 145 60.04 -44.22 35.03
CA PRO A 145 60.24 -44.91 36.33
C PRO A 145 60.05 -44.02 37.57
N PHE A 146 59.75 -42.72 37.38
CA PHE A 146 59.53 -41.76 38.47
C PHE A 146 58.04 -41.46 38.74
N SER A 147 57.13 -42.05 37.97
CA SER A 147 55.68 -41.78 38.14
C SER A 147 55.06 -42.49 39.35
N SER A 148 55.74 -43.46 39.93
CA SER A 148 55.21 -44.28 41.03
C SER A 148 55.08 -43.60 42.40
N VAL A 149 55.66 -42.41 42.57
CA VAL A 149 55.57 -41.68 43.85
C VAL A 149 54.42 -40.61 43.83
N PHE A 150 53.94 -40.27 42.67
CA PHE A 150 52.82 -39.29 42.50
C PHE A 150 51.53 -39.90 41.90
N GLU A 151 51.47 -41.26 41.79
CA GLU A 151 50.27 -41.99 41.30
C GLU A 151 49.04 -41.84 42.21
N GLY A 152 49.17 -41.14 43.33
CA GLY A 152 48.04 -40.89 44.24
C GLY A 152 47.27 -39.63 44.06
N CYS A 153 47.62 -38.69 43.11
CA CYS A 153 47.03 -37.35 43.06
C CYS A 153 46.47 -36.91 41.72
N SER A 154 46.55 -37.69 40.65
CA SER A 154 45.75 -37.36 39.47
C SER A 154 44.40 -38.06 39.57
N ILE A 155 43.48 -37.45 40.26
CA ILE A 155 42.07 -37.85 40.22
C ILE A 155 41.61 -37.58 38.79
N ILE A 156 41.74 -38.63 37.94
CA ILE A 156 41.13 -38.60 36.60
C ILE A 156 39.63 -38.80 36.83
N ASP A 157 38.91 -37.73 36.98
CA ASP A 157 37.47 -37.79 37.20
C ASP A 157 36.75 -38.05 35.86
N THR A 158 36.91 -39.28 35.37
CA THR A 158 36.25 -39.75 34.14
C THR A 158 34.73 -39.76 34.27
N ASP A 159 34.21 -40.01 35.47
CA ASP A 159 32.79 -40.09 35.72
C ASP A 159 32.17 -38.68 35.82
N GLY A 160 32.88 -37.76 36.44
CA GLY A 160 32.46 -36.34 36.43
C GLY A 160 32.41 -35.74 35.04
N VAL A 161 33.39 -36.06 34.18
CA VAL A 161 33.36 -35.64 32.76
C VAL A 161 32.16 -36.23 32.00
N LYS A 162 31.86 -37.52 32.20
CA LYS A 162 30.67 -38.15 31.57
C LYS A 162 29.37 -37.50 32.03
N ILE A 163 29.25 -37.29 33.35
CA ILE A 163 28.08 -36.61 33.93
C ILE A 163 27.93 -35.19 33.35
N TYR A 164 29.02 -34.41 33.29
CA TYR A 164 29.01 -33.08 32.69
C TYR A 164 28.55 -33.14 31.24
N ASN A 165 29.07 -34.06 30.43
CA ASN A 165 28.69 -34.21 29.04
C ASN A 165 27.20 -34.59 28.86
N THR A 166 26.64 -35.41 29.78
CA THR A 166 25.20 -35.70 29.81
C THR A 166 24.37 -34.46 30.13
N TYR A 167 24.84 -33.56 31.01
CA TYR A 167 24.19 -32.29 31.24
C TYR A 167 24.28 -31.37 30.02
N MET A 168 25.38 -31.40 29.29
CA MET A 168 25.55 -30.70 28.04
C MET A 168 24.59 -31.21 26.97
N ASP A 169 24.36 -32.52 26.84
CA ASP A 169 23.35 -33.10 25.95
C ASP A 169 21.95 -32.53 26.27
N SER A 170 21.56 -32.57 27.55
CA SER A 170 20.28 -32.01 28.00
C SER A 170 20.18 -30.52 27.77
N TYR A 171 21.28 -29.78 27.86
CA TYR A 171 21.33 -28.37 27.56
C TYR A 171 21.10 -28.13 26.05
N TYR A 172 21.78 -28.85 25.18
CA TYR A 172 21.63 -28.73 23.75
C TYR A 172 20.21 -29.07 23.28
N ASP A 173 19.61 -30.14 23.82
CA ASP A 173 18.22 -30.50 23.51
C ASP A 173 17.21 -29.40 23.91
N ARG A 174 17.44 -28.76 25.07
CA ARG A 174 16.61 -27.65 25.53
C ARG A 174 16.84 -26.40 24.70
N GLU A 175 18.09 -26.09 24.33
CA GLU A 175 18.46 -24.95 23.50
C GLU A 175 17.87 -25.09 22.10
N GLU A 176 17.91 -26.31 21.53
CA GLU A 176 17.28 -26.60 20.24
C GLU A 176 15.77 -26.34 20.27
N LYS A 177 15.06 -26.84 21.28
CA LYS A 177 13.63 -26.64 21.46
C LYS A 177 13.29 -25.16 21.65
N TYR A 178 14.05 -24.47 22.49
CA TYR A 178 13.90 -23.06 22.74
C TYR A 178 14.06 -22.25 21.45
N TYR A 179 15.12 -22.46 20.71
CA TYR A 179 15.40 -21.73 19.48
C TYR A 179 14.41 -22.05 18.37
N ARG A 180 13.93 -23.29 18.27
CA ARG A 180 12.87 -23.70 17.33
C ARG A 180 11.60 -22.90 17.56
N ILE A 181 11.18 -22.70 18.80
CA ILE A 181 10.01 -21.85 19.14
C ILE A 181 10.24 -20.39 18.74
N LEU A 182 11.44 -19.86 18.95
CA LEU A 182 11.76 -18.50 18.54
C LEU A 182 11.75 -18.33 17.01
N LEU A 183 12.22 -19.32 16.26
CA LEU A 183 12.16 -19.33 14.80
C LEU A 183 10.71 -19.41 14.30
N GLU A 184 9.89 -20.26 14.92
CA GLU A 184 8.46 -20.37 14.63
C GLU A 184 7.76 -19.02 14.87
N LYS A 185 8.01 -18.41 16.02
CA LYS A 185 7.49 -17.06 16.31
C LYS A 185 7.89 -16.06 15.24
N LYS A 186 9.18 -16.00 14.90
CA LYS A 186 9.71 -15.10 13.88
C LYS A 186 9.03 -15.31 12.53
N MET A 187 8.90 -16.56 12.11
CA MET A 187 8.23 -16.92 10.85
C MET A 187 6.77 -16.48 10.84
N LEU A 188 6.05 -16.70 11.94
CA LEU A 188 4.66 -16.27 12.05
C LEU A 188 4.52 -14.74 12.10
N ASP A 189 5.39 -14.05 12.83
CA ASP A 189 5.40 -12.59 12.87
C ASP A 189 5.67 -11.97 11.47
N GLU A 190 6.56 -12.59 10.69
CA GLU A 190 6.83 -12.16 9.30
C GLU A 190 5.66 -12.43 8.34
N ARG A 191 4.85 -13.46 8.60
CA ARG A 191 3.66 -13.80 7.80
C ARG A 191 2.48 -12.88 8.08
N MET A 192 2.39 -12.38 9.30
CA MET A 192 1.29 -11.50 9.70
C MET A 192 1.49 -10.09 9.16
N PHE A 193 0.52 -9.62 8.41
CA PHE A 193 0.49 -8.27 7.87
C PHE A 193 -0.66 -7.49 8.50
N GLU A 194 -0.33 -6.35 9.08
CA GLU A 194 -1.30 -5.46 9.71
C GLU A 194 -1.99 -4.59 8.68
N LEU A 195 -3.31 -4.56 8.76
CA LEU A 195 -4.18 -3.71 7.95
C LEU A 195 -4.53 -2.46 8.75
N SER A 196 -3.86 -1.36 8.48
CA SER A 196 -4.11 -0.07 9.14
C SER A 196 -5.03 0.78 8.29
N PHE A 197 -6.17 1.16 8.88
CA PHE A 197 -7.12 2.04 8.21
C PHE A 197 -6.92 3.49 8.63
N SER A 198 -7.05 4.38 7.68
CA SER A 198 -7.05 5.81 7.94
C SER A 198 -8.07 6.53 7.06
N LEU A 199 -8.57 7.65 7.53
CA LEU A 199 -9.54 8.48 6.85
C LEU A 199 -8.89 9.81 6.46
N GLY A 200 -8.89 10.11 5.19
CA GLY A 200 -8.47 11.41 4.65
C GLY A 200 -9.66 12.21 4.14
N ASN A 201 -9.47 13.51 3.96
CA ASN A 201 -10.42 14.38 3.30
C ASN A 201 -9.72 15.12 2.16
N GLU A 202 -10.06 14.77 0.92
CA GLU A 202 -9.54 15.40 -0.31
C GLU A 202 -10.37 16.61 -0.75
N GLY A 203 -11.46 16.92 -0.05
CA GLY A 203 -12.27 18.11 -0.28
C GLY A 203 -11.64 19.35 0.30
N THR A 204 -12.24 20.49 0.10
CA THR A 204 -11.80 21.78 0.63
C THR A 204 -12.51 22.15 1.95
N ASP A 205 -13.65 21.54 2.21
CA ASP A 205 -14.40 21.74 3.45
C ASP A 205 -14.18 20.57 4.40
N GLU A 206 -14.26 20.82 5.70
CA GLU A 206 -14.27 19.77 6.71
C GLU A 206 -15.48 18.84 6.51
N THR A 207 -15.30 17.58 6.85
CA THR A 207 -16.42 16.62 6.87
C THR A 207 -17.36 16.90 8.05
N GLY A 208 -18.54 16.28 8.02
CA GLY A 208 -19.37 16.17 9.22
C GLY A 208 -18.94 14.97 10.08
N ASN A 209 -19.84 14.50 10.96
CA ASN A 209 -19.64 13.21 11.62
C ASN A 209 -19.69 12.11 10.58
N ILE A 210 -18.69 11.22 10.64
CA ILE A 210 -18.50 10.17 9.64
C ILE A 210 -18.75 8.81 10.27
N ASN A 211 -19.59 8.01 9.59
CA ASN A 211 -19.74 6.59 9.86
C ASN A 211 -19.08 5.80 8.72
N ILE A 212 -18.16 4.93 9.06
CA ILE A 212 -17.43 4.08 8.10
C ILE A 212 -17.86 2.64 8.35
N PHE A 213 -18.23 1.96 7.28
CA PHE A 213 -18.51 0.53 7.27
C PHE A 213 -17.50 -0.14 6.36
N VAL A 214 -16.81 -1.14 6.87
CA VAL A 214 -15.81 -1.93 6.13
C VAL A 214 -16.24 -3.37 6.15
N LYS A 215 -16.29 -3.99 4.99
CA LYS A 215 -16.67 -5.38 4.83
C LYS A 215 -15.57 -6.16 4.13
N PHE A 216 -15.09 -7.20 4.82
CA PHE A 216 -14.15 -8.17 4.25
C PHE A 216 -14.92 -9.28 3.53
N PRO A 217 -14.35 -9.88 2.47
CA PRO A 217 -14.96 -11.01 1.79
C PRO A 217 -14.93 -12.28 2.63
N ASP A 218 -15.86 -13.18 2.34
CA ASP A 218 -15.85 -14.50 2.95
C ASP A 218 -14.61 -15.28 2.52
N GLY A 219 -14.10 -16.13 3.41
CA GLY A 219 -12.93 -16.98 3.16
C GLY A 219 -11.58 -16.35 3.52
N ILE A 220 -11.53 -15.07 3.87
CA ILE A 220 -10.32 -14.45 4.42
C ILE A 220 -10.30 -14.63 5.94
N LYS A 221 -9.21 -15.20 6.46
CA LYS A 221 -8.98 -15.29 7.90
C LYS A 221 -8.43 -13.97 8.43
N LEU A 222 -9.08 -13.43 9.42
CA LEU A 222 -8.69 -12.20 10.10
C LEU A 222 -8.20 -12.53 11.51
N TYR A 223 -7.10 -11.93 11.89
CA TYR A 223 -6.49 -12.10 13.20
C TYR A 223 -6.44 -10.77 13.94
N THR A 224 -6.41 -10.83 15.25
CA THR A 224 -6.25 -9.67 16.13
C THR A 224 -5.14 -9.97 17.14
N ASP A 225 -4.74 -8.99 17.93
CA ASP A 225 -3.77 -9.23 19.02
C ASP A 225 -4.28 -10.27 20.04
N ARG A 226 -5.58 -10.50 20.10
CA ARG A 226 -6.18 -11.54 20.93
C ARG A 226 -5.93 -12.95 20.39
N SER A 227 -5.66 -13.07 19.09
CA SER A 227 -5.31 -14.33 18.45
C SER A 227 -3.90 -14.81 18.81
N LYS A 228 -3.14 -14.06 19.59
CA LYS A 228 -1.83 -14.47 20.10
C LYS A 228 -1.98 -15.28 21.38
N LYS A 229 -1.41 -16.49 21.39
CA LYS A 229 -1.31 -17.35 22.59
C LYS A 229 0.02 -17.15 23.29
N ASN A 230 -0.01 -17.24 24.62
CA ASN A 230 1.22 -17.27 25.42
C ASN A 230 1.76 -18.71 25.43
N VAL A 231 3.00 -18.86 24.99
CA VAL A 231 3.73 -20.14 25.09
C VAL A 231 4.79 -19.98 26.18
N ASP A 232 4.75 -20.86 27.16
CA ASP A 232 5.76 -20.88 28.20
C ASP A 232 7.05 -21.48 27.61
N VAL A 233 8.14 -20.74 27.72
CA VAL A 233 9.39 -21.09 27.08
C VAL A 233 10.51 -20.87 28.07
N ASP A 234 11.00 -21.97 28.64
CA ASP A 234 12.16 -21.93 29.53
C ASP A 234 13.43 -21.68 28.72
N LYS A 235 14.02 -20.50 28.92
CA LYS A 235 15.36 -20.25 28.37
C LYS A 235 16.38 -21.19 29.04
N PRO A 236 17.07 -22.03 28.26
CA PRO A 236 18.03 -22.96 28.82
C PRO A 236 19.16 -22.23 29.53
N MET A 237 19.50 -22.69 30.72
CA MET A 237 20.68 -22.19 31.43
C MET A 237 21.87 -23.03 31.04
N VAL A 238 22.98 -22.35 30.71
CA VAL A 238 24.23 -23.01 30.42
C VAL A 238 24.70 -23.78 31.69
N PRO A 239 25.06 -25.08 31.59
CA PRO A 239 25.63 -25.78 32.69
C PRO A 239 26.86 -25.06 33.25
N PRO A 240 27.14 -25.13 34.56
CA PRO A 240 28.33 -24.53 35.12
C PRO A 240 29.57 -25.17 34.49
N ALA A 241 30.64 -24.38 34.40
CA ALA A 241 31.91 -24.94 33.92
C ALA A 241 32.33 -26.18 34.73
N TYR A 242 32.76 -27.19 34.02
CA TYR A 242 33.28 -28.39 34.67
C TYR A 242 34.43 -28.04 35.61
N SER A 243 34.39 -28.57 36.84
CA SER A 243 35.48 -28.50 37.79
C SER A 243 35.66 -29.88 38.39
N PRO A 244 36.89 -30.46 38.40
CA PRO A 244 37.14 -31.76 38.96
C PRO A 244 36.95 -31.82 40.49
N PHE A 245 36.85 -30.66 41.15
CA PHE A 245 36.66 -30.55 42.58
C PHE A 245 35.19 -30.35 43.01
N THR A 246 34.28 -30.23 42.06
CA THR A 246 32.88 -29.96 42.36
C THR A 246 31.99 -31.02 41.68
N ASP A 247 31.33 -31.86 42.50
CA ASP A 247 30.37 -32.84 41.98
C ASP A 247 29.25 -32.09 41.23
N PRO A 248 29.08 -32.31 39.91
CA PRO A 248 28.01 -31.69 39.13
C PRO A 248 26.61 -31.93 39.70
N ARG A 249 26.38 -33.05 40.38
CA ARG A 249 25.12 -33.40 41.05
C ARG A 249 24.81 -32.46 42.22
N LEU A 250 25.84 -32.07 42.98
CA LEU A 250 25.68 -31.10 44.07
C LEU A 250 25.33 -29.69 43.52
N GLN A 251 25.92 -29.31 42.40
CA GLN A 251 25.58 -28.03 41.77
C GLN A 251 24.17 -28.02 41.20
N GLU A 252 23.69 -29.12 40.63
CA GLU A 252 22.31 -29.26 40.13
C GLU A 252 21.31 -29.22 41.28
N SER A 253 21.60 -29.94 42.36
CA SER A 253 20.78 -29.92 43.60
C SER A 253 20.71 -28.51 44.22
N MET A 254 21.79 -27.77 44.21
CA MET A 254 21.81 -26.35 44.66
C MET A 254 21.01 -25.43 43.76
N ARG A 255 20.95 -25.70 42.45
CA ARG A 255 20.11 -24.94 41.51
C ARG A 255 18.62 -25.24 41.66
N LEU A 256 18.27 -26.50 41.91
CA LEU A 256 16.88 -26.90 42.18
C LEU A 256 16.35 -26.32 43.51
N ILE A 257 17.26 -26.04 44.46
CA ILE A 257 16.94 -25.40 45.75
C ILE A 257 16.95 -23.86 45.65
N SER A 258 17.71 -23.29 44.73
CA SER A 258 17.60 -21.86 44.42
C SER A 258 16.26 -21.62 43.69
N PRO A 259 15.36 -20.79 44.26
CA PRO A 259 14.13 -20.49 43.53
C PRO A 259 14.55 -19.96 42.17
N SER A 260 14.24 -20.73 41.15
CA SER A 260 14.17 -20.19 39.78
C SER A 260 13.50 -18.82 39.90
N PRO A 261 14.06 -17.74 39.35
CA PRO A 261 13.26 -16.52 39.26
C PRO A 261 11.98 -16.95 38.57
N SER A 262 10.93 -17.08 39.35
CA SER A 262 9.61 -17.59 38.97
C SER A 262 8.84 -16.56 38.13
N GLY A 263 9.38 -16.30 36.98
CA GLY A 263 8.70 -15.61 35.93
C GLY A 263 8.88 -16.48 34.69
N GLY A 264 7.93 -17.37 34.45
CA GLY A 264 7.87 -18.12 33.21
C GLY A 264 8.07 -17.11 32.05
N HIS A 265 9.02 -17.38 31.19
CA HIS A 265 9.30 -16.50 30.06
C HIS A 265 8.25 -16.83 28.99
N PHE A 266 7.14 -16.07 29.01
CA PHE A 266 6.10 -16.27 28.04
C PHE A 266 6.45 -15.56 26.74
N VAL A 267 6.38 -16.29 25.65
CA VAL A 267 6.49 -15.75 24.29
C VAL A 267 5.10 -15.73 23.67
N LYS A 268 4.68 -14.60 23.18
CA LYS A 268 3.43 -14.47 22.43
C LYS A 268 3.63 -14.96 21.00
N ILE A 269 2.85 -15.97 20.60
CA ILE A 269 2.90 -16.56 19.26
C ILE A 269 1.50 -16.52 18.65
N TRP A 270 1.40 -16.26 17.36
CA TRP A 270 0.13 -16.27 16.63
C TRP A 270 -0.51 -17.66 16.62
N ASN A 271 -1.79 -17.71 16.93
CA ASN A 271 -2.60 -18.91 16.83
C ASN A 271 -3.41 -18.85 15.55
N LEU A 272 -3.00 -19.57 14.51
CA LEU A 272 -3.63 -19.56 13.18
C LEU A 272 -5.00 -20.26 13.15
N ASP A 273 -5.37 -20.97 14.24
CA ASP A 273 -6.69 -21.59 14.37
C ASP A 273 -7.72 -20.62 14.96
N ASP A 274 -7.28 -19.53 15.56
CA ASP A 274 -8.12 -18.51 16.17
C ASP A 274 -8.51 -17.43 15.14
N ASP A 275 -9.36 -17.81 14.18
CA ASP A 275 -9.91 -16.89 13.20
C ASP A 275 -10.97 -15.98 13.82
N ASN A 276 -10.77 -14.68 13.70
CA ASN A 276 -11.80 -13.72 14.04
C ASN A 276 -12.90 -13.75 12.97
N ASN A 277 -14.03 -14.40 13.27
CA ASN A 277 -15.16 -14.52 12.36
C ASN A 277 -15.86 -13.19 12.01
N LYS A 278 -15.49 -12.09 12.67
CA LYS A 278 -16.06 -10.78 12.38
C LYS A 278 -15.50 -10.28 11.05
N ARG A 279 -16.38 -10.05 10.07
CA ARG A 279 -16.05 -9.56 8.73
C ARG A 279 -16.53 -8.14 8.48
N ASP A 280 -17.49 -7.67 9.26
CA ASP A 280 -18.07 -6.35 9.15
C ASP A 280 -17.62 -5.48 10.32
N PHE A 281 -17.03 -4.35 10.00
CA PHE A 281 -16.53 -3.38 10.97
C PHE A 281 -17.24 -2.05 10.75
N SER A 282 -17.57 -1.38 11.84
CA SER A 282 -18.13 -0.03 11.80
C SER A 282 -17.32 0.88 12.70
N TYR A 283 -17.08 2.08 12.22
CA TYR A 283 -16.34 3.09 12.94
C TYR A 283 -17.05 4.44 12.85
N ILE A 284 -17.03 5.20 13.92
CA ILE A 284 -17.63 6.53 13.99
C ILE A 284 -16.54 7.51 14.39
N THR A 285 -16.34 8.54 13.59
CA THR A 285 -15.40 9.61 13.91
C THR A 285 -16.06 10.98 13.81
N SER A 286 -15.51 11.93 14.53
CA SER A 286 -15.87 13.35 14.40
C SER A 286 -15.40 13.90 13.06
N ALA A 287 -15.66 15.17 12.82
CA ALA A 287 -15.27 15.88 11.62
C ALA A 287 -13.76 15.77 11.33
N VAL A 288 -13.43 15.53 10.07
CA VAL A 288 -12.06 15.46 9.57
C VAL A 288 -11.77 16.72 8.76
N ASN A 289 -10.77 17.46 9.18
CA ASN A 289 -10.32 18.65 8.49
C ASN A 289 -9.74 18.29 7.11
N HIS A 290 -9.81 19.25 6.21
CA HIS A 290 -9.25 19.09 4.89
C HIS A 290 -7.71 18.91 4.95
N HIS A 291 -7.16 18.07 4.09
CA HIS A 291 -5.74 17.66 4.03
C HIS A 291 -5.18 16.98 5.30
N VAL A 292 -6.01 16.58 6.23
CA VAL A 292 -5.61 15.81 7.40
C VAL A 292 -5.98 14.34 7.19
N VAL A 293 -5.07 13.45 7.56
CA VAL A 293 -5.30 12.00 7.58
C VAL A 293 -5.38 11.57 9.04
N HIS A 294 -6.51 11.02 9.43
CA HIS A 294 -6.75 10.47 10.76
C HIS A 294 -6.60 8.96 10.74
N SER A 295 -5.77 8.41 11.63
CA SER A 295 -5.72 6.98 11.88
C SER A 295 -7.02 6.53 12.56
N LEU A 296 -7.53 5.38 12.14
CA LEU A 296 -8.71 4.77 12.76
C LEU A 296 -8.23 3.73 13.78
N GLU A 297 -7.68 4.20 14.91
CA GLU A 297 -7.04 3.36 15.93
C GLU A 297 -7.94 2.22 16.45
N GLU A 298 -9.26 2.41 16.48
CA GLU A 298 -10.20 1.34 16.85
C GLU A 298 -10.28 0.21 15.81
N MET A 299 -9.82 0.46 14.58
CA MET A 299 -9.67 -0.54 13.52
C MET A 299 -8.25 -1.08 13.40
N ASP A 300 -7.31 -0.59 14.22
CA ASP A 300 -5.95 -1.10 14.26
C ASP A 300 -5.91 -2.49 14.92
N GLY A 301 -4.90 -3.25 14.60
CA GLY A 301 -4.75 -4.60 15.12
C GLY A 301 -5.59 -5.65 14.37
N ILE A 302 -5.98 -5.38 13.13
CA ILE A 302 -6.50 -6.39 12.20
C ILE A 302 -5.33 -6.89 11.36
N TYR A 303 -5.09 -8.20 11.40
CA TYR A 303 -4.00 -8.85 10.70
C TYR A 303 -4.51 -9.91 9.74
N ILE A 304 -3.77 -10.12 8.66
CA ILE A 304 -3.96 -11.23 7.73
C ILE A 304 -2.67 -12.05 7.62
N ASP A 305 -2.82 -13.33 7.36
CA ASP A 305 -1.69 -14.18 7.00
C ASP A 305 -1.44 -14.07 5.49
N LYS A 306 -0.46 -13.25 5.12
CA LYS A 306 -0.15 -12.94 3.70
C LYS A 306 0.33 -14.12 2.87
N ASP A 307 0.75 -15.23 3.53
CA ASP A 307 1.23 -16.42 2.82
C ASP A 307 0.08 -17.38 2.46
N THR A 308 -1.01 -17.36 3.23
CA THR A 308 -2.18 -18.18 2.96
C THR A 308 -3.31 -17.44 2.24
N CYS A 309 -3.33 -16.11 2.31
CA CYS A 309 -4.29 -15.30 1.58
C CYS A 309 -3.98 -15.25 0.08
N GLY A 310 -5.06 -15.28 -0.73
CA GLY A 310 -5.01 -14.85 -2.12
C GLY A 310 -5.34 -13.37 -2.26
N ASN A 311 -5.47 -12.89 -3.50
CA ASN A 311 -5.95 -11.54 -3.78
C ASN A 311 -7.42 -11.41 -3.37
N PHE A 312 -7.77 -10.27 -2.77
CA PHE A 312 -9.15 -10.00 -2.34
C PHE A 312 -9.49 -8.52 -2.41
N GLN A 313 -10.78 -8.23 -2.19
CA GLN A 313 -11.30 -6.87 -2.21
C GLN A 313 -12.00 -6.56 -0.89
N ILE A 314 -11.68 -5.40 -0.34
CA ILE A 314 -12.35 -4.85 0.84
C ILE A 314 -13.38 -3.83 0.35
N GLN A 315 -14.64 -4.04 0.67
CA GLN A 315 -15.71 -3.09 0.37
C GLN A 315 -15.85 -2.11 1.54
N TYR A 316 -16.07 -0.85 1.21
CA TYR A 316 -16.36 0.13 2.24
C TYR A 316 -17.48 1.08 1.84
N ARG A 317 -18.12 1.63 2.85
CA ARG A 317 -19.15 2.66 2.74
C ARG A 317 -18.89 3.75 3.77
N ILE A 318 -18.85 4.98 3.32
CA ILE A 318 -18.69 6.16 4.17
C ILE A 318 -19.99 6.95 4.12
N ILE A 319 -20.51 7.30 5.29
CA ILE A 319 -21.66 8.19 5.45
C ILE A 319 -21.15 9.44 6.16
N ASP A 320 -21.19 10.57 5.50
CA ASP A 320 -20.86 11.87 6.07
C ASP A 320 -22.17 12.62 6.37
N SER A 321 -22.33 13.11 7.60
CA SER A 321 -23.55 13.82 8.02
C SER A 321 -23.81 15.13 7.24
N LYS A 322 -22.80 15.66 6.54
CA LYS A 322 -22.95 16.82 5.64
C LYS A 322 -23.37 16.44 4.23
N HIS A 323 -23.37 15.13 3.89
CA HIS A 323 -23.75 14.64 2.56
C HIS A 323 -25.02 13.80 2.61
N ILE A 324 -25.86 13.96 1.59
CA ILE A 324 -27.08 13.16 1.43
C ILE A 324 -26.74 11.74 0.99
N ASP A 325 -25.72 11.62 0.11
CA ASP A 325 -25.33 10.34 -0.48
C ASP A 325 -24.16 9.70 0.26
N SER A 326 -24.20 8.37 0.38
CA SER A 326 -23.07 7.61 0.90
C SER A 326 -22.02 7.41 -0.19
N ILE A 327 -20.76 7.46 0.21
CA ILE A 327 -19.62 7.14 -0.64
C ILE A 327 -19.31 5.66 -0.50
N ASN A 328 -19.42 4.91 -1.59
CA ASN A 328 -19.08 3.50 -1.63
C ASN A 328 -17.79 3.31 -2.41
N GLY A 329 -16.94 2.42 -1.96
CA GLY A 329 -15.68 2.11 -2.64
C GLY A 329 -15.19 0.70 -2.37
N VAL A 330 -14.13 0.36 -3.09
CA VAL A 330 -13.45 -0.93 -2.99
C VAL A 330 -11.95 -0.68 -2.95
N ILE A 331 -11.27 -1.36 -2.03
CA ILE A 331 -9.82 -1.39 -1.99
C ILE A 331 -9.37 -2.80 -2.36
N ASN A 332 -8.53 -2.90 -3.38
CA ASN A 332 -7.97 -4.15 -3.82
C ASN A 332 -6.72 -4.48 -2.98
N VAL A 333 -6.63 -5.70 -2.49
CA VAL A 333 -5.43 -6.22 -1.83
C VAL A 333 -4.83 -7.28 -2.74
N VAL A 334 -3.61 -7.04 -3.19
CA VAL A 334 -2.86 -7.91 -4.11
C VAL A 334 -1.66 -8.47 -3.39
N ILE A 335 -1.60 -9.80 -3.32
CA ILE A 335 -0.48 -10.52 -2.73
C ILE A 335 0.51 -10.84 -3.86
N GLU A 336 1.68 -10.22 -3.81
CA GLU A 336 2.77 -10.43 -4.77
C GLU A 336 3.70 -11.55 -4.26
N GLU A 337 4.23 -12.35 -5.19
CA GLU A 337 5.21 -13.41 -4.89
C GLU A 337 6.57 -12.85 -4.47
#